data_6daaef4094ab798e4f8df9a0005ad320
#
_entry.id   6daaef4094ab798e4f8df9a0005ad320
#
_cell.length_a   1.000
_cell.length_b   1.000
_cell.length_c   1.000
_cell.angle_alpha   90.00
_cell.angle_beta   90.00
_cell.angle_gamma   90.00
#
_symmetry.space_group_name_H-M   'P 1'
#
loop_
_entity.id
_entity.type
_entity.pdbx_description
1 polymer ?
#
loop_
_entity_poly.entity_id
_entity_poly.type
_entity_poly.pdbx_seq_one_letter_code
_entity_poly.pdbx_strand_id
1 'polypeptide(L)'
;MTTSAADHDDPTKATITDFATLIASGVGAGLSPVAPGTAGSIVATALLAFVLDMPVIWHWWGWFGLAALAVWSSKRAGAAWGVIDHPAIVIDEFAGLWLAALIPMSVLTFDVPGMTLLIGLLLLFRLFDIVKPWPVSALERGVPGAWGVVLDDVAAGAMAGVCMTVVLVAIAAS
;
A
#
# COMPACT_ATOMS: atom_id res chain seq x y z
N MET A 1 34.39 8.22 24.33
CA MET A 1 33.12 7.85 23.67
C MET A 1 32.73 9.03 22.83
N THR A 2 33.11 9.03 21.55
CA THR A 2 32.77 10.07 20.58
C THR A 2 31.52 9.59 19.85
N THR A 3 30.36 10.12 20.21
CA THR A 3 29.15 9.99 19.41
C THR A 3 29.40 10.71 18.09
N SER A 4 29.45 9.91 17.02
CA SER A 4 29.66 10.37 15.66
C SER A 4 28.55 11.32 15.25
N ALA A 5 28.88 12.59 15.04
CA ALA A 5 28.00 13.62 14.49
C ALA A 5 27.73 13.42 12.98
N ALA A 6 28.10 12.25 12.41
CA ALA A 6 28.02 11.98 10.98
C ALA A 6 26.69 11.32 10.53
N ASP A 7 25.74 11.08 11.45
CA ASP A 7 24.49 10.39 11.11
C ASP A 7 23.29 11.35 10.82
N HIS A 8 23.53 12.67 10.85
CA HIS A 8 22.48 13.66 10.64
C HIS A 8 22.44 14.28 9.24
N ASP A 9 23.44 14.05 8.38
CA ASP A 9 23.59 14.77 7.10
C ASP A 9 23.58 13.86 5.85
N ASP A 10 23.02 12.66 5.92
CA ASP A 10 22.75 11.90 4.70
C ASP A 10 21.49 12.46 4.03
N PRO A 11 21.61 13.18 2.90
CA PRO A 11 20.45 13.79 2.21
C PRO A 11 19.46 12.76 1.66
N THR A 12 19.81 11.47 1.67
CA THR A 12 18.92 10.38 1.25
C THR A 12 18.20 9.72 2.41
N LYS A 13 18.48 10.12 3.66
CA LYS A 13 17.79 9.56 4.83
C LYS A 13 16.36 10.11 4.91
N ALA A 14 15.38 9.20 4.85
CA ALA A 14 13.98 9.58 5.00
C ALA A 14 13.73 10.19 6.37
N THR A 15 13.18 11.41 6.37
CA THR A 15 12.79 12.15 7.58
C THR A 15 11.43 12.79 7.37
N ILE A 16 10.62 12.84 8.42
CA ILE A 16 9.34 13.55 8.38
C ILE A 16 9.63 15.04 8.59
N THR A 17 9.53 15.83 7.53
CA THR A 17 9.77 17.27 7.56
C THR A 17 8.51 18.09 7.34
N ASP A 18 7.48 17.50 6.72
CA ASP A 18 6.23 18.15 6.39
C ASP A 18 5.06 17.14 6.33
N PHE A 19 3.86 17.65 6.03
CA PHE A 19 2.66 16.82 5.92
C PHE A 19 2.76 15.78 4.80
N ALA A 20 3.43 16.10 3.69
CA ALA A 20 3.55 15.17 2.56
C ALA A 20 4.46 13.97 2.92
N THR A 21 5.59 14.21 3.57
CA THR A 21 6.50 13.16 4.04
C THR A 21 5.90 12.32 5.15
N LEU A 22 5.07 12.92 6.02
CA LEU A 22 4.30 12.19 7.03
C LEU A 22 3.31 11.22 6.39
N ILE A 23 2.54 11.68 5.40
CA ILE A 23 1.57 10.83 4.68
C ILE A 23 2.28 9.77 3.85
N ALA A 24 3.30 10.15 3.08
CA ALA A 24 4.04 9.20 2.25
C ALA A 24 4.66 8.05 3.05
N SER A 25 5.14 8.34 4.26
CA SER A 25 5.68 7.34 5.17
C SER A 25 4.62 6.51 5.92
N GLY A 26 3.33 6.64 5.59
CA GLY A 26 2.26 5.94 6.30
C GLY A 26 2.27 6.27 7.80
N VAL A 27 2.33 7.57 8.13
CA VAL A 27 2.43 8.10 9.51
C VAL A 27 3.68 7.55 10.25
N GLY A 28 4.78 7.37 9.52
CA GLY A 28 6.05 6.90 10.05
C GLY A 28 6.29 5.39 9.96
N ALA A 29 5.32 4.58 9.52
CA ALA A 29 5.50 3.14 9.36
C ALA A 29 6.65 2.80 8.38
N GLY A 30 6.78 3.58 7.30
CA GLY A 30 7.84 3.46 6.30
C GLY A 30 9.25 3.82 6.82
N LEU A 31 9.36 4.44 8.00
CA LEU A 31 10.66 4.69 8.64
C LEU A 31 11.19 3.45 9.41
N SER A 32 10.48 2.33 9.34
CA SER A 32 10.94 1.07 9.94
C SER A 32 12.30 0.67 9.35
N PRO A 33 13.29 0.35 10.19
CA PRO A 33 14.61 -0.07 9.72
C PRO A 33 14.60 -1.47 9.10
N VAL A 34 13.52 -2.21 9.30
CA VAL A 34 13.37 -3.58 8.77
C VAL A 34 12.05 -3.65 7.99
N ALA A 35 12.15 -3.99 6.70
CA ALA A 35 11.02 -4.21 5.81
C ALA A 35 9.95 -3.09 5.90
N PRO A 36 10.30 -1.81 5.57
CA PRO A 36 9.38 -0.67 5.69
C PRO A 36 8.05 -0.91 4.97
N GLY A 37 8.07 -1.51 3.80
CA GLY A 37 6.89 -1.88 3.07
C GLY A 37 5.98 -2.86 3.81
N THR A 38 6.54 -3.88 4.46
CA THR A 38 5.74 -4.79 5.27
C THR A 38 5.13 -4.06 6.49
N ALA A 39 5.87 -3.14 7.10
CA ALA A 39 5.35 -2.31 8.18
C ALA A 39 4.20 -1.43 7.69
N GLY A 40 4.33 -0.81 6.52
CA GLY A 40 3.28 -0.05 5.84
C GLY A 40 2.03 -0.89 5.60
N SER A 41 2.19 -2.05 4.98
CA SER A 41 1.08 -2.98 4.69
C SER A 41 0.35 -3.45 5.96
N ILE A 42 1.07 -3.71 7.06
CA ILE A 42 0.46 -4.09 8.35
C ILE A 42 -0.37 -2.92 8.90
N VAL A 43 0.17 -1.70 8.89
CA VAL A 43 -0.55 -0.51 9.36
C VAL A 43 -1.77 -0.25 8.47
N ALA A 44 -1.63 -0.36 7.14
CA ALA A 44 -2.74 -0.23 6.19
C ALA A 44 -3.86 -1.25 6.49
N THR A 45 -3.49 -2.51 6.74
CA THR A 45 -4.45 -3.58 7.11
C THR A 45 -5.17 -3.24 8.42
N ALA A 46 -4.43 -2.77 9.43
CA ALA A 46 -5.02 -2.39 10.71
C ALA A 46 -6.01 -1.23 10.56
N LEU A 47 -5.67 -0.20 9.78
CA LEU A 47 -6.57 0.92 9.51
C LEU A 47 -7.81 0.48 8.73
N LEU A 48 -7.65 -0.40 7.73
CA LEU A 48 -8.76 -0.93 6.96
C LEU A 48 -9.73 -1.74 7.84
N ALA A 49 -9.23 -2.45 8.86
CA ALA A 49 -10.06 -3.18 9.80
C ALA A 49 -11.05 -2.30 10.57
N PHE A 50 -10.68 -1.04 10.88
CA PHE A 50 -11.57 -0.11 11.57
C PHE A 50 -12.73 0.40 10.72
N VAL A 51 -12.59 0.37 9.40
CA VAL A 51 -13.60 0.89 8.46
C VAL A 51 -14.28 -0.22 7.66
N LEU A 52 -13.92 -1.47 7.90
CA LEU A 52 -14.36 -2.62 7.07
C LEU A 52 -15.87 -2.74 6.97
N ASP A 53 -16.60 -2.43 8.07
CA ASP A 53 -18.06 -2.54 8.15
C ASP A 53 -18.82 -1.35 7.52
N MET A 54 -18.09 -0.37 6.98
CA MET A 54 -18.74 0.75 6.28
C MET A 54 -19.35 0.27 4.94
N PRO A 55 -20.44 0.93 4.48
CA PRO A 55 -20.99 0.66 3.16
C PRO A 55 -19.92 0.79 2.06
N VAL A 56 -19.91 -0.14 1.12
CA VAL A 56 -18.89 -0.26 0.06
C VAL A 56 -18.72 1.03 -0.76
N ILE A 57 -19.77 1.83 -0.90
CA ILE A 57 -19.71 3.11 -1.63
C ILE A 57 -18.72 4.09 -0.98
N TRP A 58 -18.63 4.10 0.35
CA TRP A 58 -17.69 4.97 1.06
C TRP A 58 -16.25 4.49 0.91
N HIS A 59 -16.04 3.17 0.78
CA HIS A 59 -14.72 2.63 0.45
C HIS A 59 -14.25 3.08 -0.94
N TRP A 60 -15.14 3.13 -1.96
CA TRP A 60 -14.79 3.64 -3.27
C TRP A 60 -14.36 5.11 -3.23
N TRP A 61 -15.12 5.98 -2.57
CA TRP A 61 -14.75 7.38 -2.41
C TRP A 61 -13.45 7.55 -1.61
N GLY A 62 -13.31 6.80 -0.53
CA GLY A 62 -12.09 6.79 0.29
C GLY A 62 -10.88 6.34 -0.52
N TRP A 63 -11.03 5.29 -1.33
CA TRP A 63 -9.95 4.80 -2.18
C TRP A 63 -9.52 5.82 -3.24
N PHE A 64 -10.43 6.47 -3.94
CA PHE A 64 -10.06 7.52 -4.90
C PHE A 64 -9.32 8.67 -4.23
N GLY A 65 -9.78 9.10 -3.05
CA GLY A 65 -9.08 10.11 -2.26
C GLY A 65 -7.69 9.67 -1.82
N LEU A 66 -7.57 8.43 -1.34
CA LEU A 66 -6.29 7.84 -0.91
C LEU A 66 -5.32 7.69 -2.07
N ALA A 67 -5.76 7.20 -3.24
CA ALA A 67 -4.92 7.06 -4.42
C ALA A 67 -4.39 8.41 -4.92
N ALA A 68 -5.24 9.44 -4.94
CA ALA A 68 -4.79 10.80 -5.28
C ALA A 68 -3.79 11.34 -4.25
N LEU A 69 -4.04 11.11 -2.97
CA LEU A 69 -3.15 11.51 -1.87
C LEU A 69 -1.82 10.75 -1.94
N ALA A 70 -1.84 9.46 -2.28
CA ALA A 70 -0.65 8.63 -2.46
C ALA A 70 0.25 9.20 -3.57
N VAL A 71 -0.28 9.46 -4.75
CA VAL A 71 0.50 10.05 -5.86
C VAL A 71 1.07 11.42 -5.48
N TRP A 72 0.25 12.27 -4.84
CA TRP A 72 0.69 13.61 -4.44
C TRP A 72 1.80 13.55 -3.39
N SER A 73 1.62 12.74 -2.34
CA SER A 73 2.58 12.66 -1.24
C SER A 73 3.87 11.94 -1.64
N SER A 74 3.78 10.84 -2.42
CA SER A 74 4.97 10.14 -2.96
C SER A 74 5.81 11.05 -3.84
N LYS A 75 5.18 11.88 -4.70
CA LYS A 75 5.90 12.86 -5.51
C LYS A 75 6.67 13.86 -4.65
N ARG A 76 6.04 14.37 -3.58
CA ARG A 76 6.65 15.34 -2.68
C ARG A 76 7.76 14.73 -1.83
N ALA A 77 7.50 13.55 -1.26
CA ALA A 77 8.45 12.83 -0.44
C ALA A 77 9.68 12.40 -1.27
N GLY A 78 9.48 11.87 -2.49
CA GLY A 78 10.58 11.51 -3.37
C GLY A 78 11.46 12.69 -3.74
N ALA A 79 10.87 13.88 -3.93
CA ALA A 79 11.63 15.11 -4.14
C ALA A 79 12.39 15.57 -2.88
N ALA A 80 11.79 15.42 -1.70
CA ALA A 80 12.40 15.81 -0.42
C ALA A 80 13.53 14.86 -0.01
N TRP A 81 13.40 13.56 -0.29
CA TRP A 81 14.38 12.53 0.05
C TRP A 81 15.37 12.21 -1.08
N GLY A 82 15.27 12.91 -2.22
CA GLY A 82 16.18 12.77 -3.35
C GLY A 82 16.06 11.47 -4.15
N VAL A 83 15.09 10.60 -3.81
CA VAL A 83 14.85 9.31 -4.47
C VAL A 83 13.35 9.17 -4.73
N ILE A 84 12.96 9.04 -6.00
CA ILE A 84 11.54 9.01 -6.42
C ILE A 84 10.81 7.83 -5.79
N ASP A 85 11.42 6.65 -5.82
CA ASP A 85 10.93 5.41 -5.22
C ASP A 85 11.77 5.10 -3.98
N HIS A 86 11.57 5.93 -2.94
CA HIS A 86 12.29 5.75 -1.69
C HIS A 86 11.61 4.66 -0.86
N PRO A 87 12.36 3.68 -0.28
CA PRO A 87 11.77 2.57 0.50
C PRO A 87 10.88 3.00 1.69
N ALA A 88 11.00 4.24 2.15
CA ALA A 88 10.15 4.79 3.20
C ALA A 88 8.81 5.35 2.68
N ILE A 89 8.59 5.38 1.37
CA ILE A 89 7.27 5.62 0.80
C ILE A 89 6.52 4.31 0.92
N VAL A 90 5.40 4.32 1.62
CA VAL A 90 4.55 3.14 1.86
C VAL A 90 3.05 3.45 1.74
N ILE A 91 2.71 4.67 1.37
CA ILE A 91 1.31 5.09 1.16
C ILE A 91 0.68 4.43 -0.08
N ASP A 92 1.47 4.05 -1.05
CA ASP A 92 1.14 3.23 -2.21
C ASP A 92 0.61 1.87 -1.80
N GLU A 93 1.23 1.22 -0.82
CA GLU A 93 0.76 -0.04 -0.25
C GLU A 93 -0.62 0.11 0.42
N PHE A 94 -0.91 1.28 1.02
CA PHE A 94 -2.25 1.56 1.56
C PHE A 94 -3.29 1.59 0.42
N ALA A 95 -2.96 2.24 -0.69
CA ALA A 95 -3.86 2.31 -1.85
C ALA A 95 -4.05 0.93 -2.51
N GLY A 96 -2.97 0.17 -2.66
CA GLY A 96 -3.00 -1.19 -3.22
C GLY A 96 -3.82 -2.15 -2.36
N LEU A 97 -3.54 -2.18 -1.06
CA LEU A 97 -4.20 -3.09 -0.12
C LEU A 97 -5.69 -2.75 0.09
N TRP A 98 -6.03 -1.45 0.09
CA TRP A 98 -7.42 -1.03 0.14
C TRP A 98 -8.19 -1.48 -1.11
N LEU A 99 -7.59 -1.35 -2.31
CA LEU A 99 -8.22 -1.86 -3.54
C LEU A 99 -8.37 -3.38 -3.49
N ALA A 100 -7.38 -4.09 -2.94
CA ALA A 100 -7.45 -5.54 -2.77
C ALA A 100 -8.69 -5.96 -1.96
N ALA A 101 -9.04 -5.23 -0.91
CA ALA A 101 -10.24 -5.49 -0.12
C ALA A 101 -11.51 -5.05 -0.83
N LEU A 102 -11.48 -3.92 -1.53
CA LEU A 102 -12.63 -3.33 -2.19
C LEU A 102 -13.23 -4.22 -3.28
N ILE A 103 -12.38 -5.01 -3.98
CA ILE A 103 -12.83 -5.93 -5.04
C ILE A 103 -13.76 -7.02 -4.47
N PRO A 104 -13.34 -7.88 -3.53
CA PRO A 104 -14.25 -8.88 -2.97
C PRO A 104 -15.45 -8.26 -2.25
N MET A 105 -15.30 -7.16 -1.52
CA MET A 105 -16.40 -6.44 -0.88
C MET A 105 -17.47 -5.94 -1.87
N SER A 106 -17.09 -5.65 -3.12
CA SER A 106 -17.99 -5.17 -4.15
C SER A 106 -18.74 -6.29 -4.88
N VAL A 107 -18.25 -7.51 -4.88
CA VAL A 107 -18.74 -8.62 -5.71
C VAL A 107 -19.36 -9.74 -4.89
N LEU A 108 -18.84 -10.00 -3.68
CA LEU A 108 -19.33 -11.10 -2.86
C LEU A 108 -20.67 -10.73 -2.19
N THR A 109 -21.61 -11.68 -2.22
CA THR A 109 -22.94 -11.53 -1.63
C THR A 109 -23.12 -12.37 -0.35
N PHE A 110 -22.06 -13.02 0.10
CA PHE A 110 -22.02 -13.80 1.32
C PHE A 110 -20.96 -13.24 2.30
N ASP A 111 -21.19 -13.44 3.58
CA ASP A 111 -20.32 -12.94 4.63
C ASP A 111 -19.01 -13.72 4.69
N VAL A 112 -17.92 -12.99 4.77
CA VAL A 112 -16.59 -13.52 5.03
C VAL A 112 -16.09 -12.92 6.35
N PRO A 113 -15.57 -13.73 7.28
CA PRO A 113 -15.01 -13.17 8.51
C PRO A 113 -13.92 -12.13 8.20
N GLY A 114 -14.12 -10.90 8.66
CA GLY A 114 -13.28 -9.75 8.28
C GLY A 114 -11.79 -9.98 8.52
N MET A 115 -11.42 -10.60 9.64
CA MET A 115 -10.02 -10.90 9.94
C MET A 115 -9.43 -11.92 8.95
N THR A 116 -10.18 -12.95 8.56
CA THR A 116 -9.74 -13.94 7.56
C THR A 116 -9.52 -13.29 6.21
N LEU A 117 -10.46 -12.40 5.80
CA LEU A 117 -10.34 -11.63 4.57
C LEU A 117 -9.08 -10.77 4.58
N LEU A 118 -8.87 -9.98 5.63
CA LEU A 118 -7.76 -9.03 5.72
C LEU A 118 -6.39 -9.71 5.76
N ILE A 119 -6.25 -10.80 6.52
CA ILE A 119 -5.00 -11.57 6.56
C ILE A 119 -4.69 -12.19 5.19
N GLY A 120 -5.69 -12.80 4.56
CA GLY A 120 -5.51 -13.40 3.24
C GLY A 120 -5.15 -12.36 2.18
N LEU A 121 -5.79 -11.19 2.21
CA LEU A 121 -5.47 -10.08 1.29
C LEU A 121 -4.07 -9.51 1.54
N LEU A 122 -3.66 -9.33 2.79
CA LEU A 122 -2.31 -8.90 3.13
C LEU A 122 -1.26 -9.85 2.54
N LEU A 123 -1.44 -11.16 2.71
CA LEU A 123 -0.51 -12.16 2.21
C LEU A 123 -0.46 -12.18 0.67
N LEU A 124 -1.61 -12.14 0.01
CA LEU A 124 -1.69 -12.12 -1.46
C LEU A 124 -1.12 -10.81 -2.03
N PHE A 125 -1.45 -9.68 -1.43
CA PHE A 125 -0.92 -8.38 -1.83
C PHE A 125 0.61 -8.38 -1.76
N ARG A 126 1.19 -8.76 -0.60
CA ARG A 126 2.64 -8.83 -0.44
C ARG A 126 3.29 -9.83 -1.41
N LEU A 127 2.63 -10.94 -1.70
CA LEU A 127 3.12 -11.88 -2.70
C LEU A 127 3.23 -11.22 -4.08
N PHE A 128 2.17 -10.57 -4.56
CA PHE A 128 2.16 -9.96 -5.89
C PHE A 128 3.06 -8.73 -5.98
N ASP A 129 3.16 -7.94 -4.91
CA ASP A 129 4.03 -6.78 -4.81
C ASP A 129 5.52 -7.18 -4.82
N ILE A 130 5.91 -8.25 -4.12
CA ILE A 130 7.31 -8.70 -4.09
C ILE A 130 7.69 -9.46 -5.37
N VAL A 131 6.82 -10.35 -5.85
CA VAL A 131 7.10 -11.17 -7.06
C VAL A 131 6.95 -10.36 -8.33
N LYS A 132 6.13 -9.32 -8.31
CA LYS A 132 5.84 -8.41 -9.44
C LYS A 132 5.55 -9.13 -10.75
N PRO A 133 4.56 -10.05 -10.77
CA PRO A 133 4.19 -10.70 -12.03
C PRO A 133 3.64 -9.67 -13.02
N TRP A 134 3.53 -10.04 -14.31
CA TRP A 134 2.80 -9.20 -15.24
C TRP A 134 1.32 -9.08 -14.81
N PRO A 135 0.68 -7.90 -14.78
CA PRO A 135 1.10 -6.58 -15.31
C PRO A 135 1.89 -5.69 -14.34
N VAL A 136 2.07 -6.05 -13.06
CA VAL A 136 2.75 -5.22 -12.04
C VAL A 136 4.14 -4.79 -12.52
N SER A 137 4.96 -5.74 -12.96
CA SER A 137 6.31 -5.46 -13.47
C SER A 137 6.33 -4.59 -14.74
N ALA A 138 5.25 -4.58 -15.51
CA ALA A 138 5.14 -3.73 -16.69
C ALA A 138 4.85 -2.28 -16.31
N LEU A 139 4.02 -2.05 -15.27
CA LEU A 139 3.71 -0.73 -14.75
C LEU A 139 4.92 -0.10 -14.06
N GLU A 140 5.61 -0.85 -13.20
CA GLU A 140 6.85 -0.41 -12.55
C GLU A 140 7.89 0.10 -13.55
N ARG A 141 8.10 -0.63 -14.66
CA ARG A 141 9.08 -0.26 -15.68
C ARG A 141 8.58 0.77 -16.70
N GLY A 142 7.27 0.81 -16.93
CA GLY A 142 6.67 1.60 -18.00
C GLY A 142 6.16 2.97 -17.59
N VAL A 143 5.87 3.18 -16.30
CA VAL A 143 5.29 4.43 -15.81
C VAL A 143 6.32 5.17 -14.94
N PRO A 144 6.79 6.34 -15.35
CA PRO A 144 7.81 7.06 -14.59
C PRO A 144 7.21 7.82 -13.39
N GLY A 145 8.06 8.05 -12.39
CA GLY A 145 7.77 8.94 -11.26
C GLY A 145 6.77 8.35 -10.26
N ALA A 146 6.15 9.22 -9.47
CA ALA A 146 5.22 8.81 -8.41
C ALA A 146 3.98 8.05 -8.91
N TRP A 147 3.61 8.20 -10.17
CA TRP A 147 2.57 7.39 -10.78
C TRP A 147 2.97 5.91 -10.90
N GLY A 148 4.23 5.64 -11.28
CA GLY A 148 4.75 4.28 -11.34
C GLY A 148 4.73 3.63 -9.97
N VAL A 149 5.27 4.33 -8.96
CA VAL A 149 5.31 3.88 -7.56
C VAL A 149 3.94 3.49 -7.02
N VAL A 150 2.88 4.25 -7.34
CA VAL A 150 1.52 3.95 -6.85
C VAL A 150 0.81 2.91 -7.70
N LEU A 151 1.01 2.94 -9.03
CA LEU A 151 0.26 2.06 -9.93
C LEU A 151 0.70 0.61 -9.90
N ASP A 152 1.97 0.30 -9.59
CA ASP A 152 2.41 -1.09 -9.44
C ASP A 152 1.75 -1.73 -8.20
N ASP A 153 1.64 -1.01 -7.07
CA ASP A 153 0.94 -1.47 -5.88
C ASP A 153 -0.58 -1.57 -6.09
N VAL A 154 -1.17 -0.62 -6.80
CA VAL A 154 -2.59 -0.69 -7.19
C VAL A 154 -2.85 -1.94 -8.06
N ALA A 155 -1.94 -2.27 -8.97
CA ALA A 155 -2.05 -3.48 -9.79
C ALA A 155 -1.86 -4.76 -8.96
N ALA A 156 -0.88 -4.78 -8.06
CA ALA A 156 -0.69 -5.88 -7.11
C ALA A 156 -1.94 -6.08 -6.24
N GLY A 157 -2.52 -4.98 -5.75
CA GLY A 157 -3.77 -4.99 -5.00
C GLY A 157 -4.96 -5.52 -5.80
N ALA A 158 -5.09 -5.09 -7.06
CA ALA A 158 -6.14 -5.59 -7.94
C ALA A 158 -6.00 -7.11 -8.16
N MET A 159 -4.80 -7.61 -8.40
CA MET A 159 -4.54 -9.04 -8.54
C MET A 159 -4.85 -9.82 -7.25
N ALA A 160 -4.46 -9.28 -6.10
CA ALA A 160 -4.75 -9.87 -4.80
C ALA A 160 -6.26 -9.96 -4.53
N GLY A 161 -7.01 -8.89 -4.81
CA GLY A 161 -8.45 -8.83 -4.65
C GLY A 161 -9.18 -9.80 -5.57
N VAL A 162 -8.80 -9.88 -6.85
CA VAL A 162 -9.37 -10.86 -7.80
C VAL A 162 -9.06 -12.28 -7.36
N CYS A 163 -7.81 -12.59 -7.00
CA CYS A 163 -7.41 -13.91 -6.54
C CYS A 163 -8.21 -14.33 -5.29
N MET A 164 -8.32 -13.43 -4.30
CA MET A 164 -9.12 -13.68 -3.09
C MET A 164 -10.58 -13.94 -3.42
N THR A 165 -11.18 -13.15 -4.31
CA THR A 165 -12.57 -13.34 -4.73
C THR A 165 -12.79 -14.71 -5.35
N VAL A 166 -11.89 -15.15 -6.24
CA VAL A 166 -11.98 -16.48 -6.87
C VAL A 166 -11.87 -17.60 -5.83
N VAL A 167 -10.92 -17.47 -4.89
CA VAL A 167 -10.75 -18.47 -3.80
C VAL A 167 -12.00 -18.56 -2.94
N LEU A 168 -12.57 -17.41 -2.52
CA LEU A 168 -13.75 -17.39 -1.66
C LEU A 168 -14.99 -17.95 -2.36
N VAL A 169 -15.18 -17.63 -3.65
CA VAL A 169 -16.28 -18.21 -4.45
C VAL A 169 -16.12 -19.72 -4.61
N ALA A 170 -14.91 -20.21 -4.86
CA ALA A 170 -14.65 -21.64 -4.97
C ALA A 170 -14.93 -22.40 -3.66
N ILE A 171 -14.55 -21.81 -2.51
CA ILE A 171 -14.85 -22.38 -1.19
C ILE A 171 -16.35 -22.40 -0.92
N ALA A 172 -17.08 -21.34 -1.26
CA ALA A 172 -18.52 -21.25 -1.06
C ALA A 172 -19.33 -22.22 -1.96
N ALA A 173 -18.74 -22.68 -3.06
CA ALA A 173 -19.36 -23.62 -4.01
C ALA A 173 -19.07 -25.08 -3.71
N SER A 174 -18.17 -25.39 -2.75
CA SER A 174 -17.78 -26.76 -2.34
C SER A 174 -18.63 -27.28 -1.19
#